data_a78de8a3962986646c065a97af195e24
#
_entry.id   a78de8a3962986646c065a97af195e24
#
_cell.length_a   1.000
_cell.length_b   1.000
_cell.length_c   1.000
_cell.angle_alpha   90.00
_cell.angle_beta   90.00
_cell.angle_gamma   90.00
#
_symmetry.space_group_name_H-M   'P 1'
#
loop_
_entity.id
_entity.type
_entity.pdbx_description
1 polymer ?
#
loop_
_entity_poly.entity_id
_entity_poly.type
_entity_poly.pdbx_seq_one_letter_code
_entity_poly.pdbx_strand_id
1 'polypeptide(L)'
;MENLDYNEKDYEVRILTTKDVTPEYVKWISDPEIIKYSRNRYRTFTLEGQIKYVQEMVDSPDYHLYGIFHKKTHIGNITFGAIDWTNNIGEARVVLGYKKYWGKGIMFNCSKKVLKMSFGNYPFFKVCSNIYSNNLSTIFAVKKLGFVKEGCRKHHRVFENTRVDLLEYSLFLEYGEPVKK
;
A
#
# COMPACT_ATOMS: atom_id res chain seq x y z
N MET A 1 -6.50 -26.90 -7.84
CA MET A 1 -6.54 -25.45 -7.48
C MET A 1 -5.11 -24.92 -7.54
N GLU A 2 -4.90 -23.77 -8.16
CA GLU A 2 -3.58 -23.14 -8.21
C GLU A 2 -3.15 -22.74 -6.79
N ASN A 3 -1.91 -23.08 -6.39
CA ASN A 3 -1.35 -22.58 -5.14
C ASN A 3 -1.04 -21.09 -5.27
N LEU A 4 -1.74 -20.25 -4.53
CA LEU A 4 -1.60 -18.80 -4.52
C LEU A 4 -0.81 -18.29 -3.30
N ASP A 5 -0.19 -19.18 -2.52
CA ASP A 5 0.69 -18.77 -1.44
C ASP A 5 1.91 -18.05 -2.01
N TYR A 6 2.46 -17.12 -1.24
CA TYR A 6 3.58 -16.31 -1.73
C TYR A 6 4.80 -17.20 -2.05
N ASN A 7 5.20 -17.17 -3.32
CA ASN A 7 6.47 -17.69 -3.80
C ASN A 7 7.17 -16.55 -4.57
N GLU A 8 8.36 -16.17 -4.17
CA GLU A 8 9.06 -14.99 -4.72
C GLU A 8 9.22 -15.05 -6.24
N LYS A 9 9.35 -16.23 -6.83
CA LYS A 9 9.51 -16.42 -8.29
C LYS A 9 8.23 -16.11 -9.08
N ASP A 10 7.06 -16.21 -8.45
CA ASP A 10 5.76 -16.00 -9.11
C ASP A 10 5.26 -14.54 -8.95
N TYR A 11 5.89 -13.77 -8.06
CA TYR A 11 5.46 -12.41 -7.75
C TYR A 11 6.53 -11.38 -8.07
N GLU A 12 6.16 -10.44 -8.91
CA GLU A 12 6.98 -9.28 -9.26
C GLU A 12 6.43 -8.02 -8.58
N VAL A 13 7.34 -7.15 -8.15
CA VAL A 13 7.00 -5.79 -7.69
C VAL A 13 7.88 -4.83 -8.45
N ARG A 14 7.28 -3.90 -9.16
CA ARG A 14 7.95 -2.86 -9.94
C ARG A 14 7.13 -1.57 -9.98
N ILE A 15 7.76 -0.49 -10.39
CA ILE A 15 7.06 0.77 -10.67
C ILE A 15 5.93 0.51 -11.67
N LEU A 16 4.74 0.99 -11.34
CA LEU A 16 3.58 0.93 -12.21
C LEU A 16 3.72 1.99 -13.33
N THR A 17 3.22 1.66 -14.50
CA THR A 17 3.19 2.57 -15.65
C THR A 17 1.75 2.69 -16.18
N THR A 18 1.50 3.68 -17.02
CA THR A 18 0.17 3.84 -17.66
C THR A 18 -0.24 2.64 -18.51
N LYS A 19 0.74 1.86 -19.02
CA LYS A 19 0.48 0.61 -19.78
C LYS A 19 -0.10 -0.51 -18.90
N ASP A 20 0.06 -0.43 -17.60
CA ASP A 20 -0.48 -1.39 -16.64
C ASP A 20 -1.92 -1.08 -16.23
N VAL A 21 -2.45 0.06 -16.67
CA VAL A 21 -3.84 0.45 -16.39
C VAL A 21 -4.77 -0.27 -17.36
N THR A 22 -5.50 -1.24 -16.82
CA THR A 22 -6.43 -2.09 -17.57
C THR A 22 -7.86 -1.92 -17.05
N PRO A 23 -8.91 -2.33 -17.81
CA PRO A 23 -10.27 -2.38 -17.30
C PRO A 23 -10.39 -3.20 -16.00
N GLU A 24 -9.63 -4.30 -15.86
CA GLU A 24 -9.59 -5.11 -14.64
C GLU A 24 -9.03 -4.31 -13.45
N TYR A 25 -8.02 -3.48 -13.66
CA TYR A 25 -7.52 -2.58 -12.61
C TYR A 25 -8.63 -1.64 -12.14
N VAL A 26 -9.32 -0.98 -13.08
CA VAL A 26 -10.46 -0.10 -12.74
C VAL A 26 -11.56 -0.87 -12.03
N LYS A 27 -11.87 -2.09 -12.48
CA LYS A 27 -12.88 -2.94 -11.86
C LYS A 27 -12.59 -3.22 -10.37
N TRP A 28 -11.37 -3.65 -10.02
CA TRP A 28 -11.10 -3.98 -8.63
C TRP A 28 -10.89 -2.74 -7.74
N ILE A 29 -10.41 -1.60 -8.25
CA ILE A 29 -10.39 -0.36 -7.44
C ILE A 29 -11.78 0.26 -7.29
N SER A 30 -12.78 -0.18 -8.08
CA SER A 30 -14.17 0.21 -7.96
C SER A 30 -14.98 -0.73 -7.05
N ASP A 31 -14.42 -1.88 -6.65
CA ASP A 31 -15.09 -2.83 -5.74
C ASP A 31 -15.11 -2.25 -4.32
N PRO A 32 -16.31 -1.94 -3.76
CA PRO A 32 -16.43 -1.35 -2.43
C PRO A 32 -15.78 -2.17 -1.32
N GLU A 33 -15.73 -3.49 -1.47
CA GLU A 33 -15.12 -4.36 -0.47
C GLU A 33 -13.58 -4.27 -0.50
N ILE A 34 -12.99 -4.13 -1.69
CA ILE A 34 -11.54 -3.98 -1.86
C ILE A 34 -11.08 -2.65 -1.30
N ILE A 35 -11.81 -1.57 -1.57
CA ILE A 35 -11.42 -0.22 -1.16
C ILE A 35 -12.12 0.28 0.11
N LYS A 36 -12.79 -0.60 0.87
CA LYS A 36 -13.58 -0.21 2.06
C LYS A 36 -12.82 0.63 3.10
N TYR A 37 -11.51 0.45 3.22
CA TYR A 37 -10.63 1.22 4.10
C TYR A 37 -9.91 2.38 3.37
N SER A 38 -10.19 2.60 2.09
CA SER A 38 -9.63 3.73 1.34
C SER A 38 -10.43 5.01 1.58
N ARG A 39 -9.74 6.15 1.60
CA ARG A 39 -10.40 7.47 1.54
C ARG A 39 -11.12 7.70 0.20
N ASN A 40 -10.73 6.96 -0.82
CA ASN A 40 -11.27 7.07 -2.18
C ASN A 40 -12.53 6.20 -2.42
N ARG A 41 -13.04 5.49 -1.40
CA ARG A 41 -14.16 4.56 -1.54
C ARG A 41 -15.47 5.17 -2.06
N TYR A 42 -15.59 6.48 -2.06
CA TYR A 42 -16.75 7.22 -2.60
C TYR A 42 -16.48 7.85 -3.97
N ARG A 43 -15.33 7.62 -4.57
CA ARG A 43 -15.00 8.12 -5.89
C ARG A 43 -15.46 7.15 -6.97
N THR A 44 -15.85 7.71 -8.12
CA THR A 44 -16.03 6.95 -9.36
C THR A 44 -14.69 6.82 -10.05
N PHE A 45 -14.34 5.63 -10.48
CA PHE A 45 -13.11 5.36 -11.22
C PHE A 45 -13.44 5.07 -12.68
N THR A 46 -12.71 5.70 -13.60
CA THR A 46 -12.76 5.46 -15.04
C THR A 46 -11.38 5.05 -15.54
N LEU A 47 -11.33 4.39 -16.70
CA LEU A 47 -10.04 3.98 -17.29
C LEU A 47 -9.16 5.19 -17.57
N GLU A 48 -9.72 6.21 -18.20
CA GLU A 48 -9.00 7.46 -18.50
C GLU A 48 -8.51 8.18 -17.23
N GLY A 49 -9.39 8.30 -16.21
CA GLY A 49 -9.03 8.92 -14.93
C GLY A 49 -7.95 8.16 -14.21
N GLN A 50 -7.91 6.81 -14.34
CA GLN A 50 -6.88 5.99 -13.73
C GLN A 50 -5.55 6.06 -14.48
N ILE A 51 -5.57 6.16 -15.82
CA ILE A 51 -4.36 6.42 -16.63
C ILE A 51 -3.74 7.76 -16.21
N LYS A 52 -4.55 8.82 -16.13
CA LYS A 52 -4.11 10.14 -15.67
C LYS A 52 -3.51 10.08 -14.27
N TYR A 53 -4.19 9.43 -13.33
CA TYR A 53 -3.70 9.25 -11.95
C TYR A 53 -2.33 8.55 -11.91
N VAL A 54 -2.16 7.45 -12.66
CA VAL A 54 -0.89 6.73 -12.70
C VAL A 54 0.22 7.60 -13.30
N GLN A 55 -0.09 8.37 -14.36
CA GLN A 55 0.87 9.29 -14.95
C GLN A 55 1.30 10.36 -13.94
N GLU A 56 0.34 11.01 -13.25
CA GLU A 56 0.62 12.00 -12.20
C GLU A 56 1.50 11.42 -11.08
N MET A 57 1.26 10.16 -10.67
CA MET A 57 2.07 9.50 -9.64
C MET A 57 3.49 9.17 -10.13
N VAL A 58 3.65 8.79 -11.40
CA VAL A 58 4.96 8.48 -12.01
C VAL A 58 5.79 9.74 -12.20
N ASP A 59 5.15 10.84 -12.58
CA ASP A 59 5.84 12.13 -12.83
C ASP A 59 6.17 12.88 -11.54
N SER A 60 5.54 12.51 -10.42
CA SER A 60 5.76 13.18 -9.14
C SER A 60 7.01 12.64 -8.44
N PRO A 61 7.93 13.52 -8.00
CA PRO A 61 9.06 13.10 -7.17
C PRO A 61 8.65 12.62 -5.77
N ASP A 62 7.46 13.02 -5.31
CA ASP A 62 6.98 12.75 -3.95
C ASP A 62 6.17 11.45 -3.85
N TYR A 63 6.06 10.69 -4.94
CA TYR A 63 5.31 9.44 -4.97
C TYR A 63 6.02 8.35 -5.74
N HIS A 64 6.04 7.15 -5.17
CA HIS A 64 6.46 5.91 -5.83
C HIS A 64 5.29 4.94 -5.83
N LEU A 65 4.70 4.72 -6.98
CA LEU A 65 3.58 3.79 -7.16
C LEU A 65 4.09 2.46 -7.71
N TYR A 66 4.09 1.44 -6.88
CA TYR A 66 4.48 0.09 -7.27
C TYR A 66 3.25 -0.75 -7.60
N GLY A 67 3.31 -1.52 -8.68
CA GLY A 67 2.38 -2.61 -8.98
C GLY A 67 2.88 -3.92 -8.39
N ILE A 68 1.95 -4.74 -7.89
CA ILE A 68 2.18 -6.14 -7.53
C ILE A 68 1.64 -7.00 -8.66
N PHE A 69 2.46 -7.88 -9.20
CA PHE A 69 2.10 -8.78 -10.31
C PHE A 69 2.26 -10.23 -9.88
N HIS A 70 1.30 -11.07 -10.26
CA HIS A 70 1.40 -12.53 -10.20
C HIS A 70 1.36 -13.07 -11.62
N LYS A 71 2.42 -13.74 -12.07
CA LYS A 71 2.55 -14.27 -13.44
C LYS A 71 2.11 -13.25 -14.50
N LYS A 72 2.65 -12.03 -14.43
CA LYS A 72 2.35 -10.87 -15.29
C LYS A 72 0.96 -10.23 -15.09
N THR A 73 0.07 -10.81 -14.30
CA THR A 73 -1.23 -10.20 -13.99
C THR A 73 -1.06 -9.16 -12.89
N HIS A 74 -1.48 -7.92 -13.12
CA HIS A 74 -1.51 -6.86 -12.11
C HIS A 74 -2.58 -7.18 -11.06
N ILE A 75 -2.18 -7.36 -9.79
CA ILE A 75 -3.07 -7.83 -8.73
C ILE A 75 -3.18 -6.88 -7.54
N GLY A 76 -2.40 -5.83 -7.49
CA GLY A 76 -2.43 -4.88 -6.37
C GLY A 76 -1.41 -3.77 -6.50
N ASN A 77 -1.49 -2.80 -5.60
CA ASN A 77 -0.59 -1.64 -5.56
C ASN A 77 0.00 -1.43 -4.18
N ILE A 78 1.22 -0.92 -4.16
CA ILE A 78 1.85 -0.32 -2.99
C ILE A 78 2.21 1.11 -3.38
N THR A 79 1.64 2.08 -2.69
CA THR A 79 2.02 3.49 -2.85
C THR A 79 2.91 3.86 -1.69
N PHE A 80 4.07 4.39 -2.00
CA PHE A 80 4.92 5.09 -1.08
C PHE A 80 4.92 6.56 -1.49
N GLY A 81 4.42 7.46 -0.64
CA GLY A 81 4.19 8.82 -1.12
C GLY A 81 3.91 9.83 -0.03
N ALA A 82 3.52 11.02 -0.45
CA ALA A 82 3.52 12.21 0.40
C ALA A 82 4.89 12.37 1.09
N ILE A 83 5.95 12.21 0.28
CA ILE A 83 7.33 12.21 0.78
C ILE A 83 7.70 13.61 1.17
N ASP A 84 8.08 13.77 2.43
CA ASP A 84 8.74 14.97 2.96
C ASP A 84 10.25 14.76 2.88
N TRP A 85 10.87 15.29 1.83
CA TRP A 85 12.30 15.17 1.60
C TRP A 85 13.15 15.94 2.59
N THR A 86 12.58 16.96 3.26
CA THR A 86 13.28 17.72 4.30
C THR A 86 13.46 16.87 5.56
N ASN A 87 12.43 16.12 5.93
CA ASN A 87 12.42 15.28 7.13
C ASN A 87 12.69 13.80 6.83
N ASN A 88 12.80 13.41 5.56
CA ASN A 88 12.99 12.03 5.10
C ASN A 88 11.87 11.09 5.61
N ILE A 89 10.62 11.53 5.48
CA ILE A 89 9.44 10.80 5.94
C ILE A 89 8.52 10.54 4.75
N GLY A 90 7.96 9.35 4.67
CA GLY A 90 6.93 9.00 3.67
C GLY A 90 5.78 8.21 4.27
N GLU A 91 4.66 8.11 3.54
CA GLU A 91 3.48 7.33 3.92
C GLU A 91 3.31 6.12 3.01
N ALA A 92 3.18 4.92 3.58
CA ALA A 92 2.92 3.68 2.87
C ALA A 92 1.43 3.33 2.87
N ARG A 93 0.90 2.97 1.70
CA ARG A 93 -0.46 2.50 1.48
C ARG A 93 -0.43 1.28 0.58
N VAL A 94 -1.31 0.32 0.85
CA VAL A 94 -1.36 -0.94 0.10
C VAL A 94 -2.80 -1.29 -0.23
N VAL A 95 -3.02 -1.82 -1.43
CA VAL A 95 -4.27 -2.44 -1.84
C VAL A 95 -4.00 -3.71 -2.63
N LEU A 96 -4.76 -4.78 -2.35
CA LEU A 96 -4.71 -6.04 -3.08
C LEU A 96 -6.04 -6.25 -3.78
N GLY A 97 -6.04 -6.21 -5.11
CA GLY A 97 -7.20 -6.07 -5.98
C GLY A 97 -8.07 -7.32 -6.13
N TYR A 98 -7.61 -8.49 -5.69
CA TYR A 98 -8.38 -9.73 -5.83
C TYR A 98 -8.45 -10.50 -4.52
N LYS A 99 -9.67 -10.80 -4.07
CA LYS A 99 -9.95 -11.52 -2.81
C LYS A 99 -9.26 -12.89 -2.72
N LYS A 100 -9.10 -13.59 -3.85
CA LYS A 100 -8.41 -14.90 -3.90
C LYS A 100 -6.96 -14.87 -3.42
N TYR A 101 -6.33 -13.69 -3.39
CA TYR A 101 -4.97 -13.49 -2.89
C TYR A 101 -4.91 -13.05 -1.41
N TRP A 102 -6.05 -12.79 -0.79
CA TRP A 102 -6.09 -12.38 0.61
C TRP A 102 -5.70 -13.52 1.55
N GLY A 103 -5.03 -13.22 2.64
CA GLY A 103 -4.58 -14.21 3.61
C GLY A 103 -3.38 -15.06 3.18
N LYS A 104 -2.84 -14.85 1.97
CA LYS A 104 -1.74 -15.63 1.38
C LYS A 104 -0.34 -15.09 1.66
N GLY A 105 -0.20 -14.10 2.53
CA GLY A 105 1.10 -13.47 2.85
C GLY A 105 1.67 -12.58 1.76
N ILE A 106 0.98 -12.43 0.61
CA ILE A 106 1.47 -11.69 -0.57
C ILE A 106 1.73 -10.22 -0.22
N MET A 107 0.75 -9.56 0.39
CA MET A 107 0.88 -8.16 0.77
C MET A 107 2.08 -7.94 1.70
N PHE A 108 2.26 -8.78 2.71
CA PHE A 108 3.38 -8.70 3.64
C PHE A 108 4.74 -8.80 2.92
N ASN A 109 4.93 -9.84 2.10
CA ASN A 109 6.19 -10.09 1.42
C ASN A 109 6.49 -9.04 0.35
N CYS A 110 5.47 -8.61 -0.43
CA CYS A 110 5.64 -7.53 -1.41
C CYS A 110 5.94 -6.19 -0.74
N SER A 111 5.29 -5.87 0.38
CA SER A 111 5.60 -4.66 1.15
C SER A 111 7.02 -4.69 1.72
N LYS A 112 7.47 -5.83 2.24
CA LYS A 112 8.86 -6.01 2.71
C LYS A 112 9.86 -5.76 1.57
N LYS A 113 9.57 -6.26 0.36
CA LYS A 113 10.41 -6.03 -0.82
C LYS A 113 10.45 -4.55 -1.23
N VAL A 114 9.29 -3.87 -1.27
CA VAL A 114 9.22 -2.42 -1.59
C VAL A 114 9.97 -1.61 -0.54
N LEU A 115 9.76 -1.87 0.74
CA LEU A 115 10.48 -1.20 1.81
C LEU A 115 11.99 -1.33 1.60
N LYS A 116 12.50 -2.55 1.36
CA LYS A 116 13.93 -2.78 1.11
C LYS A 116 14.44 -2.02 -0.12
N MET A 117 13.68 -2.00 -1.21
CA MET A 117 14.03 -1.27 -2.45
C MET A 117 14.03 0.25 -2.21
N SER A 118 13.01 0.77 -1.52
CA SER A 118 12.90 2.21 -1.24
C SER A 118 14.01 2.68 -0.32
N PHE A 119 14.35 1.90 0.69
CA PHE A 119 15.40 2.25 1.67
C PHE A 119 16.81 2.13 1.12
N GLY A 120 17.05 1.20 0.19
CA GLY A 120 18.34 1.10 -0.48
C GLY A 120 18.62 2.28 -1.43
N ASN A 121 17.58 2.99 -1.87
CA ASN A 121 17.70 4.05 -2.86
C ASN A 121 17.49 5.47 -2.31
N TYR A 122 16.91 5.62 -1.11
CA TYR A 122 16.53 6.92 -0.54
C TYR A 122 16.86 6.99 0.96
N PRO A 123 17.25 8.16 1.48
CA PRO A 123 17.65 8.33 2.89
C PRO A 123 16.42 8.46 3.82
N PHE A 124 15.45 7.56 3.70
CA PHE A 124 14.29 7.63 4.59
C PHE A 124 14.68 7.31 6.04
N PHE A 125 14.20 8.17 6.93
CA PHE A 125 14.26 7.97 8.38
C PHE A 125 13.03 7.25 8.90
N LYS A 126 11.84 7.53 8.30
CA LYS A 126 10.57 7.07 8.83
C LYS A 126 9.55 6.79 7.72
N VAL A 127 8.82 5.68 7.86
CA VAL A 127 7.66 5.35 7.03
C VAL A 127 6.43 5.28 7.90
N CYS A 128 5.43 6.10 7.59
CA CYS A 128 4.16 6.16 8.29
C CYS A 128 3.09 5.31 7.59
N SER A 129 2.13 4.82 8.35
CA SER A 129 0.91 4.18 7.85
C SER A 129 -0.27 4.50 8.75
N ASN A 130 -1.32 5.05 8.17
CA ASN A 130 -2.54 5.44 8.87
C ASN A 130 -3.63 4.38 8.63
N ILE A 131 -4.05 3.66 9.68
CA ILE A 131 -4.86 2.46 9.58
C ILE A 131 -6.15 2.62 10.37
N TYR A 132 -7.29 2.28 9.76
CA TYR A 132 -8.57 2.18 10.46
C TYR A 132 -8.49 1.14 11.58
N SER A 133 -8.97 1.44 12.79
CA SER A 133 -8.83 0.58 13.97
C SER A 133 -9.48 -0.80 13.80
N ASN A 134 -10.45 -0.94 12.91
CA ASN A 134 -11.12 -2.18 12.57
C ASN A 134 -10.48 -2.94 11.37
N ASN A 135 -9.39 -2.42 10.78
CA ASN A 135 -8.65 -3.12 9.73
C ASN A 135 -7.57 -4.03 10.34
N LEU A 136 -8.02 -5.10 11.01
CA LEU A 136 -7.16 -6.00 11.77
C LEU A 136 -6.07 -6.67 10.92
N SER A 137 -6.38 -7.00 9.67
CA SER A 137 -5.42 -7.64 8.75
C SER A 137 -4.23 -6.74 8.44
N THR A 138 -4.48 -5.45 8.18
CA THR A 138 -3.40 -4.48 7.94
C THR A 138 -2.62 -4.19 9.22
N ILE A 139 -3.31 -4.06 10.38
CA ILE A 139 -2.65 -3.87 11.68
C ILE A 139 -1.69 -5.03 11.97
N PHE A 140 -2.12 -6.27 11.74
CA PHE A 140 -1.26 -7.44 11.91
C PHE A 140 -0.05 -7.41 10.97
N ALA A 141 -0.28 -7.09 9.69
CA ALA A 141 0.78 -7.05 8.67
C ALA A 141 1.85 -5.98 8.99
N VAL A 142 1.45 -4.76 9.37
CA VAL A 142 2.42 -3.69 9.69
C VAL A 142 3.20 -4.00 10.96
N LYS A 143 2.56 -4.57 12.00
CA LYS A 143 3.27 -5.03 13.20
C LYS A 143 4.32 -6.09 12.86
N LYS A 144 3.99 -7.05 12.01
CA LYS A 144 4.93 -8.08 11.55
C LYS A 144 6.07 -7.50 10.71
N LEU A 145 5.86 -6.36 10.02
CA LEU A 145 6.90 -5.61 9.32
C LEU A 145 7.79 -4.76 10.24
N GLY A 146 7.49 -4.70 11.54
CA GLY A 146 8.26 -3.93 12.52
C GLY A 146 7.73 -2.52 12.77
N PHE A 147 6.57 -2.16 12.23
CA PHE A 147 5.94 -0.88 12.56
C PHE A 147 5.49 -0.85 14.01
N VAL A 148 5.73 0.27 14.68
CA VAL A 148 5.27 0.56 16.04
C VAL A 148 4.11 1.54 16.01
N LYS A 149 3.20 1.42 16.96
CA LYS A 149 2.08 2.37 17.09
C LYS A 149 2.58 3.64 17.77
N GLU A 150 2.40 4.79 17.13
CA GLU A 150 2.75 6.10 17.67
C GLU A 150 1.53 6.84 18.24
N GLY A 151 0.34 6.64 17.63
CA GLY A 151 -0.81 7.42 17.99
C GLY A 151 -2.16 6.76 17.69
N CYS A 152 -3.21 7.45 18.16
CA CYS A 152 -4.60 7.08 17.90
C CYS A 152 -5.47 8.33 17.87
N ARG A 153 -6.02 8.62 16.69
CA ARG A 153 -7.02 9.69 16.54
C ARG A 153 -8.42 9.11 16.76
N LYS A 154 -9.03 9.46 17.88
CA LYS A 154 -10.34 8.95 18.27
C LYS A 154 -11.44 9.39 17.29
N HIS A 155 -12.33 8.44 16.94
CA HIS A 155 -13.51 8.68 16.10
C HIS A 155 -13.23 9.43 14.79
N HIS A 156 -12.03 9.23 14.23
CA HIS A 156 -11.50 10.06 13.14
C HIS A 156 -12.01 9.68 11.75
N ARG A 157 -12.55 8.47 11.58
CA ARG A 157 -13.07 7.96 10.30
C ARG A 157 -14.50 7.49 10.43
N VAL A 158 -15.27 7.67 9.35
CA VAL A 158 -16.57 7.01 9.20
C VAL A 158 -16.33 5.66 8.52
N PHE A 159 -16.95 4.60 9.03
CA PHE A 159 -16.93 3.27 8.43
C PHE A 159 -18.31 2.64 8.67
N GLU A 160 -19.02 2.27 7.58
CA GLU A 160 -20.36 1.66 7.64
C GLU A 160 -21.30 2.36 8.65
N ASN A 161 -21.49 3.67 8.49
CA ASN A 161 -22.33 4.52 9.33
C ASN A 161 -21.90 4.66 10.82
N THR A 162 -20.75 4.11 11.20
CA THR A 162 -20.15 4.29 12.53
C THR A 162 -18.86 5.08 12.46
N ARG A 163 -18.40 5.63 13.59
CA ARG A 163 -17.09 6.25 13.69
C ARG A 163 -16.09 5.26 14.29
N VAL A 164 -14.94 5.16 13.65
CA VAL A 164 -13.81 4.34 14.09
C VAL A 164 -12.57 5.19 14.29
N ASP A 165 -11.67 4.72 15.12
CA ASP A 165 -10.39 5.39 15.34
C ASP A 165 -9.47 5.23 14.13
N LEU A 166 -8.54 6.17 13.95
CA LEU A 166 -7.42 6.06 13.04
C LEU A 166 -6.15 5.83 13.86
N LEU A 167 -5.51 4.70 13.62
CA LEU A 167 -4.27 4.32 14.28
C LEU A 167 -3.09 4.78 13.42
N GLU A 168 -2.11 5.40 14.06
CA GLU A 168 -0.88 5.85 13.43
C GLU A 168 0.23 4.87 13.76
N TYR A 169 0.79 4.25 12.73
CA TYR A 169 1.90 3.31 12.82
C TYR A 169 3.10 3.85 12.05
N SER A 170 4.31 3.60 12.54
CA SER A 170 5.53 4.01 11.86
C SER A 170 6.61 2.94 11.97
N LEU A 171 7.37 2.80 10.88
CA LEU A 171 8.62 2.07 10.83
C LEU A 171 9.75 3.09 10.83
N PHE A 172 10.66 2.99 11.79
CA PHE A 172 11.85 3.82 11.90
C PHE A 172 13.04 3.09 11.29
N LEU A 173 13.91 3.85 10.66
CA LEU A 173 15.08 3.34 9.95
C LEU A 173 16.33 4.08 10.44
N GLU A 174 17.38 3.36 10.72
CA GLU A 174 18.71 3.93 10.91
C GLU A 174 19.53 3.70 9.65
N TYR A 175 19.94 4.80 8.96
CA TYR A 175 20.81 4.76 7.79
C TYR A 175 20.45 3.66 6.76
N GLY A 176 19.15 3.48 6.50
CA GLY A 176 18.65 2.49 5.55
C GLY A 176 18.36 1.09 6.12
N GLU A 177 18.62 0.85 7.40
CA GLU A 177 18.26 -0.39 8.09
C GLU A 177 17.14 -0.15 9.11
N PRO A 178 16.18 -1.10 9.27
CA PRO A 178 15.19 -1.00 10.33
C PRO A 178 15.85 -0.93 11.71
N VAL A 179 15.46 0.04 12.52
CA VAL A 179 15.92 0.14 13.91
C VAL A 179 15.52 -1.15 14.64
N LYS A 180 16.52 -1.94 15.03
CA LYS A 180 16.30 -3.12 15.87
C LYS A 180 15.97 -2.62 17.28
N LYS A 181 14.77 -2.93 17.76
CA LYS A 181 14.41 -2.78 19.17
C LYS A 181 14.78 -4.01 19.95
#